data_f9437d99ceccd7e1b16c8ad589a4c816
#
_entry.id   f9437d99ceccd7e1b16c8ad589a4c816
#
_cell.length_a   1.000
_cell.length_b   1.000
_cell.length_c   1.000
_cell.angle_alpha   90.00
_cell.angle_beta   90.00
_cell.angle_gamma   90.00
#
_symmetry.space_group_name_H-M   'P 1'
#
loop_
_entity.id
_entity.type
_entity.pdbx_description
1 polymer ?
#
loop_
_entity_poly.entity_id
_entity_poly.type
_entity_poly.pdbx_seq_one_letter_code
_entity_poly.pdbx_strand_id
1 'polypeptide(L)'
;MKKIVLMAMMIATGYSATAQDEIETTVAADFVSSYIWRGLDCGSVAVQPTLGIGYKGLSLSAWGSYGLTNSDDVKEFDLTLAYTTGGFNIGITDYWFSAGLDPDARYFKYDAHGTNHVFEANIGYDFGPLSLQWFTNFAGNDGLNKNGKRAYSSYMEVAVPFRLATVDWTATAGAVPFATTSYGTNGFAVTNLSLKATKEIKVTDTFSIPVFGQVVGNPCSQNAYLVFGFTLQP
;
A
#
# COMPACT_ATOMS: atom_id res chain seq x y z
N MET A 1 -4.64 14.78 -25.12
CA MET A 1 -4.09 15.07 -23.79
C MET A 1 -4.04 13.72 -23.06
N LYS A 2 -2.84 13.18 -22.90
CA LYS A 2 -2.63 11.88 -22.26
C LYS A 2 -2.87 12.04 -20.76
N LYS A 3 -3.92 11.42 -20.22
CA LYS A 3 -4.12 11.31 -18.78
C LYS A 3 -3.16 10.26 -18.26
N ILE A 4 -2.09 10.69 -17.61
CA ILE A 4 -1.14 9.82 -16.91
C ILE A 4 -1.85 9.31 -15.67
N VAL A 5 -2.02 7.99 -15.60
CA VAL A 5 -2.66 7.28 -14.49
C VAL A 5 -1.59 7.09 -13.42
N LEU A 6 -1.69 7.83 -12.31
CA LEU A 6 -0.86 7.63 -11.13
C LEU A 6 -1.30 6.34 -10.44
N MET A 7 -0.52 5.29 -10.60
CA MET A 7 -0.64 4.06 -9.81
C MET A 7 0.51 4.05 -8.78
N ALA A 8 0.55 5.07 -7.92
CA ALA A 8 1.30 4.98 -6.68
C ALA A 8 0.44 4.17 -5.72
N MET A 9 1.03 3.26 -4.96
CA MET A 9 0.44 2.40 -3.94
C MET A 9 -0.70 3.06 -3.17
N MET A 10 -1.78 3.33 -3.86
CA MET A 10 -3.04 3.83 -3.35
C MET A 10 -4.13 2.87 -3.80
N ILE A 11 -4.37 1.96 -2.92
CA ILE A 11 -5.69 1.38 -2.83
C ILE A 11 -6.64 2.57 -2.65
N ALA A 12 -7.50 2.74 -3.67
CA ALA A 12 -8.59 3.68 -3.70
C ALA A 12 -8.29 5.16 -3.98
N THR A 13 -7.94 5.46 -5.22
CA THR A 13 -8.47 6.65 -5.86
C THR A 13 -9.19 6.21 -7.12
N GLY A 14 -10.48 6.57 -7.21
CA GLY A 14 -11.41 6.15 -8.24
C GLY A 14 -10.87 6.32 -9.66
N TYR A 15 -10.47 5.23 -10.24
CA TYR A 15 -10.33 5.12 -11.67
C TYR A 15 -11.59 4.48 -12.23
N SER A 16 -12.38 5.28 -12.92
CA SER A 16 -13.29 4.72 -13.91
C SER A 16 -12.42 4.03 -14.97
N ALA A 17 -12.12 2.76 -14.76
CA ALA A 17 -11.46 1.93 -15.76
C ALA A 17 -12.45 1.75 -16.93
N THR A 18 -12.40 2.67 -17.86
CA THR A 18 -12.81 2.33 -19.23
C THR A 18 -11.74 1.37 -19.73
N ALA A 19 -12.14 0.14 -20.06
CA ALA A 19 -11.24 -0.85 -20.62
C ALA A 19 -10.51 -0.23 -21.83
N GLN A 20 -9.24 0.15 -21.61
CA GLN A 20 -8.39 0.64 -22.69
C GLN A 20 -7.82 -0.57 -23.42
N ASP A 21 -7.89 -0.55 -24.75
CA ASP A 21 -7.28 -1.58 -25.60
C ASP A 21 -5.75 -1.42 -25.75
N GLU A 22 -5.14 -0.60 -24.87
CA GLU A 22 -3.70 -0.31 -24.88
C GLU A 22 -3.03 -0.89 -23.63
N ILE A 23 -1.77 -1.33 -23.80
CA ILE A 23 -0.93 -1.74 -22.69
C ILE A 23 -0.53 -0.50 -21.88
N GLU A 24 -0.77 -0.55 -20.58
CA GLU A 24 -0.36 0.48 -19.62
C GLU A 24 0.94 0.04 -18.94
N THR A 25 1.89 0.95 -18.77
CA THR A 25 3.14 0.69 -18.04
C THR A 25 3.30 1.70 -16.93
N THR A 26 3.78 1.25 -15.78
CA THR A 26 4.10 2.08 -14.63
C THR A 26 5.59 1.99 -14.33
N VAL A 27 6.25 3.13 -14.24
CA VAL A 27 7.61 3.27 -13.70
C VAL A 27 7.58 4.47 -12.77
N ALA A 28 7.76 4.24 -11.48
CA ALA A 28 7.73 5.30 -10.48
C ALA A 28 8.67 4.99 -9.32
N ALA A 29 9.03 6.01 -8.56
CA ALA A 29 9.72 5.86 -7.29
C ALA A 29 9.21 6.92 -6.30
N ASP A 30 8.66 6.49 -5.18
CA ASP A 30 8.33 7.36 -4.07
C ASP A 30 9.53 7.54 -3.15
N PHE A 31 9.75 8.78 -2.72
CA PHE A 31 10.69 9.13 -1.67
C PHE A 31 9.88 9.60 -0.47
N VAL A 32 10.01 8.90 0.64
CA VAL A 32 9.18 9.13 1.84
C VAL A 32 10.04 9.40 3.06
N SER A 33 9.56 10.29 3.93
CA SER A 33 10.23 10.60 5.20
C SER A 33 10.11 9.49 6.24
N SER A 34 9.07 8.65 6.11
CA SER A 34 8.84 7.44 6.90
C SER A 34 7.96 6.49 6.12
N TYR A 35 8.16 5.19 6.26
CA TYR A 35 7.28 4.18 5.72
C TYR A 35 6.22 3.79 6.75
N ILE A 36 5.02 4.37 6.62
CA ILE A 36 3.87 4.04 7.47
C ILE A 36 2.83 3.28 6.63
N TRP A 37 2.53 2.04 7.02
CA TRP A 37 1.60 1.18 6.32
C TRP A 37 0.44 0.78 7.22
N ARG A 38 -0.80 1.12 6.85
CA ARG A 38 -2.03 0.84 7.61
C ARG A 38 -1.96 1.28 9.09
N GLY A 39 -1.23 2.38 9.35
CA GLY A 39 -0.98 2.91 10.70
C GLY A 39 0.17 2.23 11.46
N LEU A 40 0.87 1.30 10.85
CA LEU A 40 2.07 0.66 11.39
C LEU A 40 3.32 1.37 10.90
N ASP A 41 4.30 1.53 11.77
CA ASP A 41 5.63 2.02 11.43
C ASP A 41 6.46 0.87 10.88
N CYS A 42 6.76 0.93 9.58
CA CYS A 42 7.52 -0.09 8.85
C CYS A 42 8.94 0.37 8.52
N GLY A 43 9.29 1.63 8.78
CA GLY A 43 10.63 2.13 8.55
C GLY A 43 10.75 3.64 8.46
N SER A 44 12.00 4.08 8.45
CA SER A 44 12.40 5.48 8.37
C SER A 44 12.38 6.01 6.93
N VAL A 45 13.25 6.96 6.60
CA VAL A 45 13.37 7.53 5.25
C VAL A 45 13.65 6.42 4.24
N ALA A 46 12.81 6.30 3.22
CA ALA A 46 12.90 5.22 2.25
C ALA A 46 12.69 5.68 0.81
N VAL A 47 13.23 4.89 -0.12
CA VAL A 47 12.89 4.91 -1.54
C VAL A 47 12.02 3.69 -1.87
N GLN A 48 10.94 3.91 -2.61
CA GLN A 48 9.93 2.90 -2.88
C GLN A 48 9.63 2.82 -4.39
N PRO A 49 10.43 2.05 -5.14
CA PRO A 49 10.25 1.89 -6.58
C PRO A 49 9.02 1.03 -6.92
N THR A 50 8.37 1.37 -8.01
CA THR A 50 7.25 0.63 -8.60
C THR A 50 7.50 0.38 -10.08
N LEU A 51 7.31 -0.85 -10.52
CA LEU A 51 7.24 -1.25 -11.92
C LEU A 51 5.90 -1.97 -12.15
N GLY A 52 5.21 -1.65 -13.22
CA GLY A 52 3.91 -2.27 -13.50
C GLY A 52 3.60 -2.37 -14.99
N ILE A 53 2.77 -3.36 -15.31
CA ILE A 53 2.15 -3.52 -16.63
C ILE A 53 0.68 -3.85 -16.44
N GLY A 54 -0.18 -3.27 -17.27
CA GLY A 54 -1.62 -3.49 -17.24
C GLY A 54 -2.20 -3.66 -18.64
N TYR A 55 -3.27 -4.43 -18.74
CA TYR A 55 -4.04 -4.61 -19.95
C TYR A 55 -5.48 -5.00 -19.62
N LYS A 56 -6.46 -4.23 -20.11
CA LYS A 56 -7.90 -4.50 -19.94
C LYS A 56 -8.32 -4.76 -18.47
N GLY A 57 -7.76 -3.99 -17.55
CA GLY A 57 -8.06 -4.10 -16.13
C GLY A 57 -7.23 -5.14 -15.38
N LEU A 58 -6.56 -6.08 -16.05
CA LEU A 58 -5.59 -6.96 -15.43
C LEU A 58 -4.25 -6.23 -15.30
N SER A 59 -3.62 -6.31 -14.13
CA SER A 59 -2.32 -5.68 -13.87
C SER A 59 -1.39 -6.61 -13.09
N LEU A 60 -0.11 -6.50 -13.40
CA LEU A 60 0.98 -7.10 -12.63
C LEU A 60 1.93 -5.98 -12.25
N SER A 61 2.25 -5.86 -10.96
CA SER A 61 3.20 -4.87 -10.46
C SER A 61 4.22 -5.48 -9.51
N ALA A 62 5.41 -4.92 -9.54
CA ALA A 62 6.46 -5.13 -8.56
C ALA A 62 6.68 -3.81 -7.81
N TRP A 63 6.69 -3.87 -6.50
CA TRP A 63 6.97 -2.75 -5.61
C TRP A 63 8.05 -3.15 -4.61
N GLY A 64 8.78 -2.19 -4.08
CA GLY A 64 9.71 -2.46 -3.00
C GLY A 64 9.89 -1.27 -2.09
N SER A 65 10.48 -1.49 -0.92
CA SER A 65 10.89 -0.45 0.01
C SER A 65 12.30 -0.69 0.52
N TYR A 66 13.13 0.35 0.42
CA TYR A 66 14.51 0.33 0.88
C TYR A 66 14.79 1.54 1.76
N GLY A 67 15.08 1.30 3.06
CA GLY A 67 15.45 2.34 4.01
C GLY A 67 16.81 2.98 3.64
N LEU A 68 16.86 4.32 3.69
CA LEU A 68 18.07 5.07 3.30
C LEU A 68 18.92 5.48 4.50
N THR A 69 18.33 5.59 5.69
CA THR A 69 18.98 6.16 6.87
C THR A 69 19.24 5.15 7.98
N ASN A 70 18.51 4.04 7.99
CA ASN A 70 18.63 2.99 8.99
C ASN A 70 18.83 1.63 8.30
N SER A 71 19.98 0.99 8.52
CA SER A 71 20.31 -0.31 7.94
C SER A 71 19.43 -1.44 8.48
N ASP A 72 18.81 -1.24 9.65
CA ASP A 72 17.96 -2.22 10.33
C ASP A 72 16.50 -2.16 9.88
N ASP A 73 16.14 -1.16 9.03
CA ASP A 73 14.83 -1.09 8.42
C ASP A 73 14.57 -2.33 7.57
N VAL A 74 13.34 -2.82 7.62
CA VAL A 74 12.88 -3.94 6.81
C VAL A 74 12.99 -3.57 5.34
N LYS A 75 13.62 -4.44 4.54
CA LYS A 75 13.56 -4.37 3.08
C LYS A 75 12.39 -5.21 2.63
N GLU A 76 11.58 -4.63 1.77
CA GLU A 76 10.35 -5.24 1.29
C GLU A 76 10.36 -5.31 -0.23
N PHE A 77 9.85 -6.42 -0.76
CA PHE A 77 9.63 -6.61 -2.18
C PHE A 77 8.32 -7.34 -2.39
N ASP A 78 7.40 -6.72 -3.13
CA ASP A 78 6.04 -7.20 -3.34
C ASP A 78 5.78 -7.45 -4.81
N LEU A 79 5.05 -8.54 -5.09
CA LEU A 79 4.46 -8.81 -6.39
C LEU A 79 2.94 -8.83 -6.25
N THR A 80 2.26 -7.98 -7.02
CA THR A 80 0.80 -7.89 -7.01
C THR A 80 0.22 -8.23 -8.37
N LEU A 81 -0.71 -9.18 -8.40
CA LEU A 81 -1.60 -9.44 -9.53
C LEU A 81 -2.99 -8.94 -9.15
N ALA A 82 -3.56 -8.04 -9.95
CA ALA A 82 -4.87 -7.47 -9.68
C ALA A 82 -5.74 -7.38 -10.93
N TYR A 83 -7.06 -7.34 -10.72
CA TYR A 83 -8.03 -7.08 -11.76
C TYR A 83 -9.03 -6.03 -11.28
N THR A 84 -9.25 -5.02 -12.13
CA THR A 84 -10.17 -3.90 -11.85
C THR A 84 -11.15 -3.72 -13.00
N THR A 85 -12.43 -3.59 -12.69
CA THR A 85 -13.47 -3.32 -13.69
C THR A 85 -14.70 -2.66 -13.04
N GLY A 86 -15.19 -1.57 -13.61
CA GLY A 86 -16.44 -0.91 -13.20
C GLY A 86 -16.49 -0.53 -11.71
N GLY A 87 -15.37 -0.12 -11.12
CA GLY A 87 -15.23 0.18 -9.68
C GLY A 87 -14.89 -1.04 -8.82
N PHE A 88 -15.15 -2.28 -9.28
CA PHE A 88 -14.76 -3.50 -8.58
C PHE A 88 -13.26 -3.75 -8.75
N ASN A 89 -12.60 -4.20 -7.68
CA ASN A 89 -11.22 -4.66 -7.73
C ASN A 89 -11.04 -5.93 -6.89
N ILE A 90 -10.13 -6.78 -7.34
CA ILE A 90 -9.68 -7.98 -6.64
C ILE A 90 -8.21 -8.18 -6.95
N GLY A 91 -7.44 -8.69 -5.99
CA GLY A 91 -6.02 -8.93 -6.20
C GLY A 91 -5.43 -9.91 -5.21
N ILE A 92 -4.19 -10.28 -5.51
CA ILE A 92 -3.33 -11.08 -4.63
C ILE A 92 -1.97 -10.39 -4.62
N THR A 93 -1.42 -10.21 -3.43
CA THR A 93 -0.07 -9.69 -3.21
C THR A 93 0.77 -10.72 -2.49
N ASP A 94 1.96 -10.96 -3.01
CA ASP A 94 3.05 -11.68 -2.35
C ASP A 94 3.99 -10.63 -1.76
N TYR A 95 3.94 -10.45 -0.45
CA TYR A 95 4.85 -9.62 0.33
C TYR A 95 6.07 -10.44 0.72
N TRP A 96 7.27 -9.98 0.42
CA TRP A 96 8.49 -10.59 0.92
C TRP A 96 9.26 -9.59 1.79
N PHE A 97 9.55 -10.02 3.01
CA PHE A 97 10.26 -9.20 3.99
C PHE A 97 11.65 -9.74 4.26
N SER A 98 12.67 -8.89 4.14
CA SER A 98 14.01 -9.13 4.63
C SER A 98 14.24 -8.25 5.85
N ALA A 99 14.34 -8.83 7.01
CA ALA A 99 14.64 -8.09 8.23
C ALA A 99 16.09 -7.59 8.20
N GLY A 100 16.27 -6.30 7.94
CA GLY A 100 17.58 -5.65 7.94
C GLY A 100 18.60 -6.35 7.01
N LEU A 101 19.71 -6.77 7.60
CA LEU A 101 20.76 -7.50 6.92
C LEU A 101 20.71 -9.02 7.18
N ASP A 102 19.50 -9.59 7.40
CA ASP A 102 19.36 -11.02 7.64
C ASP A 102 19.98 -11.83 6.47
N PRO A 103 21.16 -12.47 6.68
CA PRO A 103 21.82 -13.24 5.63
C PRO A 103 21.04 -14.51 5.24
N ASP A 104 20.07 -14.92 6.07
CA ASP A 104 19.23 -16.09 5.84
C ASP A 104 17.93 -15.75 5.14
N ALA A 105 17.60 -14.47 4.95
CA ALA A 105 16.46 -14.04 4.16
C ALA A 105 16.64 -14.45 2.69
N ARG A 106 15.83 -15.40 2.23
CA ARG A 106 15.91 -15.97 0.88
C ARG A 106 14.59 -15.78 0.17
N TYR A 107 14.59 -15.03 -0.92
CA TYR A 107 13.41 -14.78 -1.72
C TYR A 107 12.73 -16.07 -2.24
N PHE A 108 13.50 -17.05 -2.71
CA PHE A 108 12.95 -18.30 -3.27
C PHE A 108 12.64 -19.39 -2.22
N LYS A 109 12.54 -19.01 -0.95
CA LYS A 109 12.16 -19.92 0.13
C LYS A 109 10.66 -19.81 0.41
N TYR A 110 9.87 -20.73 -0.12
CA TYR A 110 8.40 -20.76 -0.02
C TYR A 110 7.88 -21.84 0.93
N ASP A 111 8.64 -22.21 1.94
CA ASP A 111 8.25 -23.21 2.95
C ASP A 111 7.04 -22.72 3.75
N ALA A 112 6.07 -23.59 4.00
CA ALA A 112 4.80 -23.24 4.66
C ALA A 112 4.94 -22.61 6.05
N HIS A 113 6.06 -22.82 6.74
CA HIS A 113 6.29 -22.37 8.13
C HIS A 113 7.65 -21.67 8.34
N GLY A 114 8.43 -21.47 7.30
CA GLY A 114 9.77 -20.89 7.40
C GLY A 114 10.08 -19.86 6.32
N THR A 115 9.06 -19.39 5.63
CA THR A 115 9.17 -18.36 4.61
C THR A 115 9.08 -16.95 5.21
N ASN A 116 9.71 -15.99 4.57
CA ASN A 116 9.51 -14.56 4.82
C ASN A 116 8.41 -13.96 3.92
N HIS A 117 7.71 -14.80 3.13
CA HIS A 117 6.58 -14.38 2.32
C HIS A 117 5.28 -14.35 3.12
N VAL A 118 4.43 -13.37 2.82
CA VAL A 118 3.04 -13.29 3.25
C VAL A 118 2.18 -13.09 2.01
N PHE A 119 1.15 -13.93 1.85
CA PHE A 119 0.23 -13.83 0.73
C PHE A 119 -1.08 -13.25 1.21
N GLU A 120 -1.45 -12.10 0.65
CA GLU A 120 -2.70 -11.39 0.97
C GLU A 120 -3.61 -11.38 -0.26
N ALA A 121 -4.88 -11.67 -0.06
CA ALA A 121 -5.94 -11.43 -1.03
C ALA A 121 -6.69 -10.16 -0.66
N ASN A 122 -7.10 -9.39 -1.66
CA ASN A 122 -7.97 -8.24 -1.47
C ASN A 122 -9.17 -8.27 -2.39
N ILE A 123 -10.24 -7.63 -1.92
CA ILE A 123 -11.45 -7.32 -2.68
C ILE A 123 -11.94 -5.94 -2.30
N GLY A 124 -12.44 -5.19 -3.25
CA GLY A 124 -12.94 -3.86 -2.98
C GLY A 124 -13.88 -3.31 -4.04
N TYR A 125 -14.46 -2.18 -3.72
CA TYR A 125 -15.32 -1.45 -4.64
C TYR A 125 -15.17 0.06 -4.45
N ASP A 126 -15.01 0.76 -5.56
CA ASP A 126 -15.00 2.21 -5.65
C ASP A 126 -16.39 2.70 -6.10
N PHE A 127 -17.07 3.42 -5.23
CA PHE A 127 -18.38 4.02 -5.46
C PHE A 127 -18.27 5.45 -6.06
N GLY A 128 -17.04 5.94 -6.29
CA GLY A 128 -16.75 7.31 -6.70
C GLY A 128 -16.54 8.24 -5.50
N PRO A 129 -17.56 8.56 -4.68
CA PRO A 129 -17.38 9.41 -3.49
C PRO A 129 -16.58 8.74 -2.37
N LEU A 130 -16.57 7.43 -2.32
CA LEU A 130 -15.80 6.64 -1.36
C LEU A 130 -15.43 5.28 -1.96
N SER A 131 -14.42 4.65 -1.39
CA SER A 131 -14.07 3.28 -1.69
C SER A 131 -14.04 2.43 -0.42
N LEU A 132 -14.34 1.14 -0.59
CA LEU A 132 -14.26 0.13 0.47
C LEU A 132 -13.30 -0.96 0.03
N GLN A 133 -12.43 -1.39 0.94
CA GLN A 133 -11.45 -2.44 0.70
C GLN A 133 -11.44 -3.43 1.86
N TRP A 134 -11.25 -4.70 1.54
CA TRP A 134 -11.00 -5.77 2.48
C TRP A 134 -9.77 -6.56 2.06
N PHE A 135 -8.92 -6.86 3.01
CA PHE A 135 -7.67 -7.61 2.84
C PHE A 135 -7.62 -8.76 3.81
N THR A 136 -7.04 -9.88 3.40
CA THR A 136 -6.86 -11.05 4.27
C THR A 136 -5.60 -11.82 3.88
N ASN A 137 -4.70 -12.03 4.83
CA ASN A 137 -3.58 -12.93 4.66
C ASN A 137 -4.07 -14.38 4.64
N PHE A 138 -3.77 -15.13 3.59
CA PHE A 138 -4.25 -16.50 3.45
C PHE A 138 -3.14 -17.56 3.46
N ALA A 139 -1.89 -17.16 3.22
CA ALA A 139 -0.73 -18.05 3.21
C ALA A 139 0.55 -17.36 3.67
N GLY A 140 1.63 -18.10 3.80
CA GLY A 140 2.95 -17.61 4.18
C GLY A 140 3.08 -17.37 5.69
N ASN A 141 3.93 -16.42 6.08
CA ASN A 141 4.27 -16.08 7.46
C ASN A 141 3.28 -15.05 8.04
N ASP A 142 2.02 -15.44 8.18
CA ASP A 142 1.01 -14.61 8.82
C ASP A 142 1.15 -14.59 10.34
N GLY A 143 0.54 -13.57 10.98
CA GLY A 143 0.46 -13.45 12.41
C GLY A 143 -0.36 -14.57 13.09
N LEU A 144 -0.30 -14.59 14.42
CA LEU A 144 -1.04 -15.53 15.24
C LEU A 144 -2.24 -14.87 15.91
N ASN A 145 -3.33 -15.62 16.04
CA ASN A 145 -4.50 -15.23 16.82
C ASN A 145 -4.30 -15.55 18.32
N LYS A 146 -5.30 -15.24 19.16
CA LYS A 146 -5.27 -15.49 20.62
C LYS A 146 -5.02 -16.95 21.03
N ASN A 147 -5.27 -17.90 20.13
CA ASN A 147 -5.11 -19.32 20.39
C ASN A 147 -3.76 -19.86 19.86
N GLY A 148 -2.85 -18.98 19.44
CA GLY A 148 -1.55 -19.35 18.87
C GLY A 148 -1.65 -20.03 17.49
N LYS A 149 -2.78 -19.87 16.79
CA LYS A 149 -2.99 -20.38 15.43
C LYS A 149 -2.87 -19.23 14.42
N ARG A 150 -2.65 -19.55 13.14
CA ARG A 150 -2.69 -18.56 12.06
C ARG A 150 -3.90 -17.65 12.21
N ALA A 151 -3.66 -16.33 12.17
CA ALA A 151 -4.70 -15.34 12.41
C ALA A 151 -5.61 -15.13 11.20
N TYR A 152 -5.12 -15.41 9.97
CA TYR A 152 -5.71 -14.90 8.73
C TYR A 152 -5.88 -13.38 8.87
N SER A 153 -4.77 -12.71 9.18
CA SER A 153 -4.75 -11.28 9.49
C SER A 153 -5.51 -10.51 8.44
N SER A 154 -6.56 -9.82 8.88
CA SER A 154 -7.44 -9.10 7.98
C SER A 154 -7.45 -7.62 8.31
N TYR A 155 -7.64 -6.79 7.29
CA TYR A 155 -7.75 -5.35 7.40
C TYR A 155 -8.87 -4.86 6.51
N MET A 156 -9.66 -3.91 6.96
CA MET A 156 -10.68 -3.25 6.18
C MET A 156 -10.46 -1.75 6.19
N GLU A 157 -10.81 -1.10 5.08
CA GLU A 157 -10.56 0.32 4.90
C GLU A 157 -11.71 0.98 4.15
N VAL A 158 -12.03 2.20 4.57
CA VAL A 158 -12.81 3.16 3.80
C VAL A 158 -11.93 4.36 3.49
N ALA A 159 -11.92 4.80 2.23
CA ALA A 159 -11.25 6.02 1.82
C ALA A 159 -12.21 6.96 1.10
N VAL A 160 -12.08 8.25 1.38
CA VAL A 160 -12.91 9.33 0.83
C VAL A 160 -11.99 10.33 0.15
N PRO A 161 -11.89 10.33 -1.20
CA PRO A 161 -11.18 11.35 -1.94
C PRO A 161 -12.01 12.62 -2.02
N PHE A 162 -11.38 13.78 -1.91
CA PHE A 162 -12.01 15.07 -2.14
C PHE A 162 -10.98 16.11 -2.59
N ARG A 163 -11.44 17.18 -3.21
CA ARG A 163 -10.58 18.28 -3.62
C ARG A 163 -10.94 19.54 -2.86
N LEU A 164 -9.93 20.15 -2.23
CA LEU A 164 -10.08 21.45 -1.59
C LEU A 164 -9.07 22.42 -2.17
N ALA A 165 -9.58 23.48 -2.78
CA ALA A 165 -8.80 24.43 -3.56
C ALA A 165 -8.03 23.72 -4.72
N THR A 166 -6.71 23.75 -4.71
CA THR A 166 -5.83 23.14 -5.73
C THR A 166 -5.11 21.90 -5.24
N VAL A 167 -5.56 21.33 -4.12
CA VAL A 167 -4.94 20.18 -3.44
C VAL A 167 -5.93 19.02 -3.47
N ASP A 168 -5.47 17.84 -3.82
CA ASP A 168 -6.22 16.61 -3.75
C ASP A 168 -6.00 15.97 -2.37
N TRP A 169 -7.09 15.62 -1.70
CA TRP A 169 -7.11 15.07 -0.36
C TRP A 169 -7.72 13.69 -0.35
N THR A 170 -7.22 12.84 0.54
CA THR A 170 -7.84 11.55 0.84
C THR A 170 -7.89 11.37 2.36
N ALA A 171 -9.11 11.22 2.89
CA ALA A 171 -9.32 10.81 4.27
C ALA A 171 -9.53 9.30 4.30
N THR A 172 -8.82 8.60 5.19
CA THR A 172 -8.86 7.14 5.30
C THR A 172 -9.13 6.72 6.72
N ALA A 173 -10.00 5.72 6.88
CA ALA A 173 -10.20 5.03 8.15
C ALA A 173 -10.09 3.52 7.92
N GLY A 174 -9.20 2.87 8.69
CA GLY A 174 -8.94 1.46 8.57
C GLY A 174 -8.94 0.74 9.92
N ALA A 175 -9.38 -0.51 9.90
CA ALA A 175 -9.52 -1.32 11.10
C ALA A 175 -9.15 -2.78 10.85
N VAL A 176 -8.67 -3.42 11.90
CA VAL A 176 -8.41 -4.85 11.98
C VAL A 176 -9.61 -5.50 12.69
N PRO A 177 -10.34 -6.43 12.05
CA PRO A 177 -11.57 -6.99 12.63
C PRO A 177 -11.33 -8.03 13.72
N PHE A 178 -10.15 -8.68 13.72
CA PHE A 178 -9.86 -9.83 14.58
C PHE A 178 -8.49 -9.70 15.27
N ALA A 179 -8.27 -10.49 16.32
CA ALA A 179 -6.99 -10.53 17.00
C ALA A 179 -5.89 -11.09 16.08
N THR A 180 -4.77 -10.38 15.98
CA THR A 180 -3.60 -10.82 15.23
C THR A 180 -2.33 -10.15 15.74
N THR A 181 -1.23 -10.90 15.77
CA THR A 181 0.09 -10.36 16.10
C THR A 181 0.65 -9.49 14.97
N SER A 182 0.23 -9.67 13.70
CA SER A 182 0.67 -8.84 12.57
C SER A 182 0.33 -7.36 12.76
N TYR A 183 -0.78 -7.05 13.41
CA TYR A 183 -1.20 -5.67 13.72
C TYR A 183 -1.12 -5.34 15.22
N GLY A 184 -0.63 -6.26 16.06
CA GLY A 184 -0.58 -6.09 17.51
C GLY A 184 -1.96 -5.95 18.17
N THR A 185 -3.02 -6.56 17.58
CA THR A 185 -4.40 -6.40 18.03
C THR A 185 -4.93 -7.60 18.79
N ASN A 186 -5.76 -7.34 19.81
CA ASN A 186 -6.42 -8.37 20.62
C ASN A 186 -7.91 -8.58 20.27
N GLY A 187 -8.35 -8.10 19.11
CA GLY A 187 -9.74 -8.10 18.64
C GLY A 187 -9.94 -7.01 17.61
N PHE A 188 -11.18 -6.53 17.48
CA PHE A 188 -11.44 -5.36 16.65
C PHE A 188 -10.68 -4.14 17.15
N ALA A 189 -9.96 -3.48 16.23
CA ALA A 189 -9.23 -2.25 16.53
C ALA A 189 -9.14 -1.35 15.30
N VAL A 190 -9.33 -0.05 15.50
CA VAL A 190 -8.99 0.96 14.50
C VAL A 190 -7.49 1.18 14.56
N THR A 191 -6.80 0.89 13.47
CA THR A 191 -5.34 1.00 13.37
C THR A 191 -4.88 2.13 12.48
N ASN A 192 -5.76 2.67 11.63
CA ASN A 192 -5.41 3.72 10.69
C ASN A 192 -6.50 4.79 10.60
N LEU A 193 -6.16 6.01 11.00
CA LEU A 193 -6.93 7.22 10.70
C LEU A 193 -5.97 8.17 10.02
N SER A 194 -6.14 8.44 8.73
CA SER A 194 -5.20 9.29 8.02
C SER A 194 -5.86 10.34 7.14
N LEU A 195 -5.13 11.42 6.93
CA LEU A 195 -5.46 12.48 6.00
C LEU A 195 -4.22 12.78 5.15
N LYS A 196 -4.30 12.50 3.86
CA LYS A 196 -3.24 12.75 2.88
C LYS A 196 -3.62 13.91 1.98
N ALA A 197 -2.70 14.84 1.78
CA ALA A 197 -2.79 15.95 0.85
C ALA A 197 -1.76 15.74 -0.26
N THR A 198 -2.16 15.81 -1.52
CA THR A 198 -1.27 15.66 -2.68
C THR A 198 -1.40 16.86 -3.61
N LYS A 199 -0.29 17.34 -4.11
CA LYS A 199 -0.24 18.46 -5.06
C LYS A 199 0.82 18.22 -6.10
N GLU A 200 0.45 18.44 -7.37
CA GLU A 200 1.38 18.49 -8.48
C GLU A 200 2.19 19.79 -8.44
N ILE A 201 3.50 19.67 -8.37
CA ILE A 201 4.43 20.80 -8.48
C ILE A 201 5.02 20.80 -9.89
N LYS A 202 4.64 21.81 -10.69
CA LYS A 202 5.18 21.98 -12.04
C LYS A 202 6.64 22.43 -11.96
N VAL A 203 7.55 21.59 -12.47
CA VAL A 203 8.99 21.87 -12.53
C VAL A 203 9.37 22.47 -13.87
N THR A 204 8.83 21.92 -14.97
CA THR A 204 8.97 22.45 -16.34
C THR A 204 7.60 22.44 -17.02
N ASP A 205 7.53 22.88 -18.28
CA ASP A 205 6.27 22.83 -19.04
C ASP A 205 5.79 21.40 -19.34
N THR A 206 6.70 20.43 -19.29
CA THR A 206 6.45 19.01 -19.61
C THR A 206 6.63 18.08 -18.44
N PHE A 207 7.11 18.55 -17.29
CA PHE A 207 7.43 17.72 -16.13
C PHE A 207 6.88 18.32 -14.84
N SER A 208 6.14 17.52 -14.09
CA SER A 208 5.61 17.83 -12.75
C SER A 208 5.98 16.72 -11.77
N ILE A 209 6.13 17.09 -10.51
CA ILE A 209 6.43 16.17 -9.41
C ILE A 209 5.24 16.20 -8.45
N PRO A 210 4.54 15.09 -8.23
CA PRO A 210 3.59 14.95 -7.14
C PRO A 210 4.32 15.01 -5.80
N VAL A 211 3.94 15.97 -4.95
CA VAL A 211 4.40 16.04 -3.56
C VAL A 211 3.23 15.78 -2.64
N PHE A 212 3.47 15.14 -1.51
CA PHE A 212 2.42 14.87 -0.55
C PHE A 212 2.86 15.08 0.90
N GLY A 213 1.87 15.38 1.74
CA GLY A 213 1.97 15.33 3.19
C GLY A 213 0.82 14.49 3.73
N GLN A 214 1.08 13.69 4.75
CA GLN A 214 0.09 12.83 5.36
C GLN A 214 0.23 12.83 6.88
N VAL A 215 -0.91 13.00 7.58
CA VAL A 215 -1.02 12.74 9.01
C VAL A 215 -1.66 11.37 9.18
N VAL A 216 -1.06 10.53 10.02
CA VAL A 216 -1.56 9.18 10.32
C VAL A 216 -1.67 9.01 11.82
N GLY A 217 -2.80 8.56 12.30
CA GLY A 217 -3.02 8.15 13.68
C GLY A 217 -3.34 6.67 13.78
N ASN A 218 -2.69 5.97 14.69
CA ASN A 218 -3.06 4.61 15.06
C ASN A 218 -3.63 4.61 16.49
N PRO A 219 -4.97 4.65 16.65
CA PRO A 219 -5.59 4.67 17.98
C PRO A 219 -5.30 3.42 18.82
N CYS A 220 -5.09 2.26 18.17
CA CYS A 220 -4.78 1.01 18.87
C CYS A 220 -3.42 1.06 19.56
N SER A 221 -2.39 1.53 18.87
CA SER A 221 -1.03 1.68 19.42
C SER A 221 -0.77 3.04 20.07
N GLN A 222 -1.73 3.98 19.97
CA GLN A 222 -1.65 5.37 20.44
C GLN A 222 -0.50 6.17 19.81
N ASN A 223 -0.15 5.83 18.56
CA ASN A 223 0.88 6.51 17.81
C ASN A 223 0.28 7.48 16.79
N ALA A 224 1.04 8.53 16.48
CA ALA A 224 0.73 9.46 15.41
C ALA A 224 2.00 9.77 14.60
N TYR A 225 1.85 9.91 13.30
CA TYR A 225 2.94 10.12 12.37
C TYR A 225 2.64 11.27 11.43
N LEU A 226 3.69 11.98 11.02
CA LEU A 226 3.65 12.97 9.96
C LEU A 226 4.62 12.54 8.86
N VAL A 227 4.07 12.23 7.70
CA VAL A 227 4.83 11.72 6.57
C VAL A 227 4.84 12.76 5.46
N PHE A 228 6.00 12.98 4.84
CA PHE A 228 6.16 13.78 3.63
C PHE A 228 6.80 12.92 2.56
N GLY A 229 6.49 13.22 1.32
CA GLY A 229 7.12 12.53 0.21
C GLY A 229 6.85 13.19 -1.12
N PHE A 230 7.51 12.64 -2.12
CA PHE A 230 7.30 13.00 -3.52
C PHE A 230 7.50 11.77 -4.40
N THR A 231 6.90 11.79 -5.58
CA THR A 231 6.98 10.71 -6.56
C THR A 231 7.76 11.16 -7.78
N LEU A 232 8.78 10.40 -8.17
CA LEU A 232 9.42 10.54 -9.48
C LEU A 232 8.77 9.55 -10.44
N GLN A 233 8.29 10.06 -11.56
CA GLN A 233 7.71 9.29 -12.65
C GLN A 233 8.00 9.99 -13.98
N PRO A 234 8.28 9.24 -15.09
CA PRO A 234 8.57 9.80 -16.40
C PRO A 234 7.37 10.47 -17.07
#